data_1dd0efffd7e0ad5112efdec125854ff9
#
_entry.id   1dd0efffd7e0ad5112efdec125854ff9
#
_cell.length_a   1.000
_cell.length_b   1.000
_cell.length_c   1.000
_cell.angle_alpha   90.00
_cell.angle_beta   90.00
_cell.angle_gamma   90.00
#
_symmetry.space_group_name_H-M   'P 1'
#
loop_
_entity.id
_entity.type
_entity.pdbx_description
1 polymer ?
#
loop_
_entity_poly.entity_id
_entity_poly.type
_entity_poly.pdbx_seq_one_letter_code
_entity_poly.pdbx_strand_id
1 'polypeptide(L)'
;MASKTSIKSAKVASPGELGDSKAASKIRFSATLLRPKATAKAVSWTFLTLPKEASAKLPSRSMTSVEGTFSGLAFQATLEPDGQGGHWLKVDRKMREEAGAEAGDVVTLEIAPVAEEPEPRVPADLRKALAAAPPGARKVWSDITPIARRDWIHWIVSAKQAETRARRIRTACDMLAKGKRRPCCFDRSGMYDKSLSCPVADDTSK
;
A
#
# COMPACT_ATOMS: atom_id res chain seq x y z
N MET A 1 40.59 -38.86 -49.20
CA MET A 1 40.54 -37.43 -48.85
C MET A 1 39.66 -37.28 -47.64
N ALA A 2 40.25 -37.08 -46.46
CA ALA A 2 39.55 -37.03 -45.18
C ALA A 2 39.49 -35.59 -44.69
N SER A 3 38.28 -35.05 -44.60
CA SER A 3 38.05 -33.72 -44.07
C SER A 3 37.94 -33.77 -42.56
N LYS A 4 38.83 -33.07 -41.87
CA LYS A 4 38.85 -32.85 -40.42
C LYS A 4 37.85 -31.78 -40.06
N THR A 5 36.77 -32.14 -39.36
CA THR A 5 35.87 -31.17 -38.74
C THR A 5 36.35 -30.84 -37.33
N SER A 6 36.76 -29.59 -37.13
CA SER A 6 37.25 -29.07 -35.86
C SER A 6 36.06 -28.74 -34.94
N ILE A 7 35.96 -29.42 -33.80
CA ILE A 7 34.93 -29.13 -32.77
C ILE A 7 35.48 -28.01 -31.88
N LYS A 8 34.83 -26.79 -31.95
CA LYS A 8 35.10 -25.73 -31.03
C LYS A 8 34.50 -26.03 -29.64
N SER A 9 35.36 -26.12 -28.65
CA SER A 9 34.98 -26.21 -27.22
C SER A 9 34.14 -25.01 -26.81
N ALA A 10 32.96 -25.30 -26.30
CA ALA A 10 32.12 -24.30 -25.63
C ALA A 10 32.71 -24.00 -24.23
N LYS A 11 33.01 -22.71 -24.00
CA LYS A 11 33.47 -22.18 -22.71
C LYS A 11 32.29 -22.19 -21.74
N VAL A 12 32.38 -22.99 -20.67
CA VAL A 12 31.44 -23.00 -19.54
C VAL A 12 31.56 -21.64 -18.83
N ALA A 13 30.52 -20.85 -18.83
CA ALA A 13 30.43 -19.63 -18.03
C ALA A 13 30.27 -20.03 -16.56
N SER A 14 31.09 -19.48 -15.71
CA SER A 14 30.99 -19.54 -14.25
C SER A 14 29.67 -18.97 -13.75
N PRO A 15 29.07 -19.51 -12.67
CA PRO A 15 27.87 -18.93 -12.09
C PRO A 15 28.21 -17.54 -11.55
N GLY A 16 27.63 -16.52 -12.20
CA GLY A 16 27.71 -15.15 -11.75
C GLY A 16 27.13 -15.01 -10.35
N GLU A 17 27.83 -14.29 -9.52
CA GLU A 17 27.44 -13.87 -8.20
C GLU A 17 26.01 -13.32 -8.24
N LEU A 18 25.09 -14.00 -7.56
CA LEU A 18 23.80 -13.47 -7.20
C LEU A 18 24.07 -12.26 -6.30
N GLY A 19 23.86 -11.08 -6.86
CA GLY A 19 23.97 -9.83 -6.13
C GLY A 19 23.15 -9.93 -4.86
N ASP A 20 23.80 -9.65 -3.73
CA ASP A 20 23.26 -9.59 -2.39
C ASP A 20 22.12 -8.56 -2.38
N SER A 21 20.90 -9.03 -2.62
CA SER A 21 19.68 -8.25 -2.42
C SER A 21 19.67 -7.93 -0.92
N LYS A 22 20.05 -6.71 -0.56
CA LYS A 22 20.03 -6.17 0.80
C LYS A 22 18.66 -6.48 1.40
N ALA A 23 18.56 -7.60 2.12
CA ALA A 23 17.35 -8.03 2.77
C ALA A 23 16.87 -6.87 3.65
N ALA A 24 15.70 -6.32 3.35
CA ALA A 24 15.14 -5.22 4.11
C ALA A 24 15.08 -5.65 5.58
N SER A 25 15.72 -4.89 6.47
CA SER A 25 15.79 -5.26 7.87
C SER A 25 14.39 -5.35 8.44
N LYS A 26 14.06 -6.49 9.05
CA LYS A 26 12.77 -6.72 9.69
C LYS A 26 12.59 -5.77 10.87
N ILE A 27 11.44 -5.17 10.97
CA ILE A 27 11.04 -4.24 12.03
C ILE A 27 10.05 -4.97 12.93
N ARG A 28 10.46 -5.27 14.17
CA ARG A 28 9.60 -5.93 15.16
C ARG A 28 9.13 -4.92 16.18
N PHE A 29 7.83 -4.95 16.50
CA PHE A 29 7.21 -4.11 17.51
C PHE A 29 5.91 -4.73 18.02
N SER A 30 5.42 -4.21 19.15
CA SER A 30 4.10 -4.52 19.67
C SER A 30 3.25 -3.25 19.70
N ALA A 31 1.93 -3.40 19.48
CA ALA A 31 0.99 -2.30 19.48
C ALA A 31 -0.40 -2.77 19.92
N THR A 32 -1.17 -1.87 20.51
CA THR A 32 -2.55 -2.16 20.93
C THR A 32 -3.50 -2.03 19.75
N LEU A 33 -4.40 -2.99 19.59
CA LEU A 33 -5.51 -2.93 18.66
C LEU A 33 -6.59 -1.98 19.17
N LEU A 34 -6.93 -0.97 18.40
CA LEU A 34 -7.89 0.06 18.75
C LEU A 34 -9.14 -0.04 17.86
N ARG A 35 -10.30 0.28 18.42
CA ARG A 35 -11.51 0.53 17.62
C ARG A 35 -11.53 1.98 17.18
N PRO A 36 -11.86 2.27 15.92
CA PRO A 36 -12.09 3.65 15.53
C PRO A 36 -13.39 4.15 16.18
N LYS A 37 -13.37 5.40 16.66
CA LYS A 37 -14.55 6.06 17.21
C LYS A 37 -15.69 5.99 16.18
N ALA A 38 -16.81 5.43 16.61
CA ALA A 38 -17.95 5.17 15.73
C ALA A 38 -18.44 6.48 15.09
N THR A 39 -18.41 6.51 13.76
CA THR A 39 -19.28 7.36 12.98
C THR A 39 -20.61 6.62 12.81
N ALA A 40 -21.66 7.22 12.29
CA ALA A 40 -23.04 6.73 12.24
C ALA A 40 -23.30 5.24 11.84
N LYS A 41 -22.25 4.47 11.53
CA LYS A 41 -22.30 3.02 11.26
C LYS A 41 -21.25 2.29 12.10
N ALA A 42 -21.68 1.21 12.75
CA ALA A 42 -20.74 0.29 13.41
C ALA A 42 -19.71 -0.21 12.40
N VAL A 43 -18.42 -0.07 12.73
CA VAL A 43 -17.32 -0.55 11.88
C VAL A 43 -16.80 -1.88 12.42
N SER A 44 -16.53 -2.80 11.52
CA SER A 44 -16.07 -4.17 11.85
C SER A 44 -14.55 -4.32 11.87
N TRP A 45 -13.80 -3.24 11.59
CA TRP A 45 -12.35 -3.23 11.54
C TRP A 45 -11.74 -2.53 12.76
N THR A 46 -10.50 -2.84 13.03
CA THR A 46 -9.66 -2.20 14.05
C THR A 46 -8.44 -1.56 13.40
N PHE A 47 -7.65 -0.84 14.17
CA PHE A 47 -6.39 -0.29 13.70
C PHE A 47 -5.36 -0.31 14.83
N LEU A 48 -4.11 -0.13 14.47
CA LEU A 48 -3.03 0.12 15.40
C LEU A 48 -2.12 1.22 14.86
N THR A 49 -1.49 1.96 15.76
CA THR A 49 -0.44 2.93 15.43
C THR A 49 0.93 2.30 15.63
N LEU A 50 1.84 2.53 14.70
CA LEU A 50 3.21 2.07 14.86
C LEU A 50 3.94 2.93 15.90
N PRO A 51 4.78 2.34 16.75
CA PRO A 51 5.73 3.10 17.58
C PRO A 51 6.61 4.00 16.69
N LYS A 52 6.99 5.17 17.19
CA LYS A 52 7.79 6.14 16.43
C LYS A 52 9.10 5.53 15.91
N GLU A 53 9.75 4.71 16.71
CA GLU A 53 11.01 4.02 16.39
C GLU A 53 10.83 2.99 15.27
N ALA A 54 9.69 2.30 15.22
CA ALA A 54 9.35 1.37 14.15
C ALA A 54 9.03 2.12 12.85
N SER A 55 8.25 3.17 12.97
CA SER A 55 7.86 4.02 11.83
C SER A 55 9.07 4.73 11.20
N ALA A 56 10.05 5.16 12.01
CA ALA A 56 11.27 5.82 11.56
C ALA A 56 12.19 4.91 10.70
N LYS A 57 12.06 3.58 10.84
CA LYS A 57 12.82 2.60 10.04
C LYS A 57 12.21 2.34 8.65
N LEU A 58 11.02 2.85 8.38
CA LEU A 58 10.40 2.71 7.07
C LEU A 58 11.02 3.67 6.04
N PRO A 59 11.02 3.32 4.76
CA PRO A 59 11.71 4.09 3.71
C PRO A 59 11.04 5.45 3.41
N SER A 60 9.83 5.66 3.86
CA SER A 60 9.05 6.86 3.54
C SER A 60 8.02 7.12 4.65
N ARG A 61 7.65 8.39 4.84
CA ARG A 61 6.53 8.81 5.72
C ARG A 61 5.18 8.82 5.02
N SER A 62 5.12 8.38 3.77
CA SER A 62 3.89 8.22 3.02
C SER A 62 3.38 6.78 3.12
N MET A 63 2.26 6.48 2.45
CA MET A 63 1.78 5.10 2.35
C MET A 63 2.91 4.15 1.95
N THR A 64 3.14 3.11 2.73
CA THR A 64 4.23 2.13 2.53
C THR A 64 3.65 0.73 2.59
N SER A 65 3.83 -0.03 1.52
CA SER A 65 3.44 -1.44 1.51
C SER A 65 4.48 -2.27 2.25
N VAL A 66 3.99 -3.14 3.12
CA VAL A 66 4.79 -4.03 3.96
C VAL A 66 4.27 -5.45 3.89
N GLU A 67 5.16 -6.38 4.12
CA GLU A 67 4.87 -7.79 4.33
C GLU A 67 5.51 -8.28 5.62
N GLY A 68 5.00 -9.34 6.19
CA GLY A 68 5.54 -9.88 7.44
C GLY A 68 4.55 -10.74 8.20
N THR A 69 4.60 -10.68 9.54
CA THR A 69 3.69 -11.42 10.40
C THR A 69 2.95 -10.51 11.37
N PHE A 70 1.68 -10.83 11.60
CA PHE A 70 0.79 -10.25 12.60
C PHE A 70 0.39 -11.36 13.57
N SER A 71 0.86 -11.30 14.81
CA SER A 71 0.69 -12.39 15.80
C SER A 71 1.09 -13.78 15.24
N GLY A 72 2.16 -13.84 14.43
CA GLY A 72 2.63 -15.07 13.80
C GLY A 72 2.00 -15.43 12.46
N LEU A 73 0.88 -14.81 12.07
CA LEU A 73 0.21 -15.04 10.78
C LEU A 73 0.81 -14.16 9.69
N ALA A 74 1.15 -14.74 8.55
CA ALA A 74 1.67 -14.00 7.42
C ALA A 74 0.64 -13.03 6.86
N PHE A 75 1.06 -11.79 6.57
CA PHE A 75 0.21 -10.78 5.96
C PHE A 75 1.00 -9.85 5.03
N GLN A 76 0.27 -9.19 4.17
CA GLN A 76 0.74 -8.07 3.38
C GLN A 76 -0.30 -6.95 3.45
N ALA A 77 0.14 -5.71 3.71
CA ALA A 77 -0.76 -4.57 3.83
C ALA A 77 -0.05 -3.26 3.46
N THR A 78 -0.83 -2.19 3.29
CA THR A 78 -0.31 -0.84 3.15
C THR A 78 -0.48 -0.10 4.47
N LEU A 79 0.62 0.35 5.03
CA LEU A 79 0.62 1.31 6.14
C LEU A 79 0.22 2.68 5.62
N GLU A 80 -0.62 3.39 6.35
CA GLU A 80 -1.03 4.75 6.03
C GLU A 80 -0.34 5.75 6.97
N PRO A 81 -0.02 6.96 6.52
CA PRO A 81 0.52 8.00 7.38
C PRO A 81 -0.52 8.45 8.40
N ASP A 82 -0.07 8.76 9.61
CA ASP A 82 -0.91 9.23 10.73
C ASP A 82 -1.16 10.75 10.73
N GLY A 83 -0.52 11.48 9.81
CA GLY A 83 -0.55 12.94 9.77
C GLY A 83 0.40 13.62 10.77
N GLN A 84 1.16 12.85 11.55
CA GLN A 84 2.11 13.35 12.56
C GLN A 84 3.55 12.84 12.31
N GLY A 85 3.79 12.28 11.13
CA GLY A 85 5.09 11.73 10.73
C GLY A 85 5.31 10.27 11.09
N GLY A 86 4.31 9.60 11.64
CA GLY A 86 4.23 8.17 11.88
C GLY A 86 3.33 7.44 10.90
N HIS A 87 3.04 6.18 11.21
CA HIS A 87 2.17 5.31 10.41
C HIS A 87 1.15 4.59 11.28
N TRP A 88 0.05 4.20 10.67
CA TRP A 88 -0.95 3.32 11.26
C TRP A 88 -1.32 2.20 10.28
N LEU A 89 -1.82 1.10 10.82
CA LEU A 89 -2.27 -0.07 10.07
C LEU A 89 -3.75 -0.30 10.31
N LYS A 90 -4.51 -0.39 9.24
CA LYS A 90 -5.87 -0.89 9.29
C LYS A 90 -5.85 -2.41 9.38
N VAL A 91 -6.48 -2.96 10.40
CA VAL A 91 -6.64 -4.40 10.60
C VAL A 91 -8.10 -4.76 10.31
N ASP A 92 -8.32 -5.49 9.23
CA ASP A 92 -9.67 -5.92 8.88
C ASP A 92 -10.16 -7.05 9.81
N ARG A 93 -11.46 -7.33 9.72
CA ARG A 93 -12.09 -8.34 10.57
C ARG A 93 -11.46 -9.73 10.39
N LYS A 94 -11.20 -10.12 9.15
CA LYS A 94 -10.65 -11.44 8.83
C LYS A 94 -9.28 -11.64 9.45
N MET A 95 -8.36 -10.68 9.25
CA MET A 95 -7.02 -10.71 9.82
C MET A 95 -7.04 -10.78 11.35
N ARG A 96 -7.95 -10.03 11.98
CA ARG A 96 -8.11 -10.04 13.43
C ARG A 96 -8.63 -11.38 13.95
N GLU A 97 -9.69 -11.92 13.33
CA GLU A 97 -10.31 -13.21 13.72
C GLU A 97 -9.33 -14.38 13.52
N GLU A 98 -8.58 -14.40 12.42
CA GLU A 98 -7.55 -15.42 12.18
C GLU A 98 -6.43 -15.38 13.25
N ALA A 99 -6.10 -14.20 13.74
CA ALA A 99 -5.11 -14.02 14.82
C ALA A 99 -5.68 -14.29 16.22
N GLY A 100 -6.98 -14.52 16.36
CA GLY A 100 -7.65 -14.67 17.66
C GLY A 100 -7.54 -13.41 18.52
N ALA A 101 -7.43 -12.24 17.91
CA ALA A 101 -7.21 -10.98 18.61
C ALA A 101 -8.48 -10.11 18.66
N GLU A 102 -8.64 -9.36 19.74
CA GLU A 102 -9.74 -8.43 19.95
C GLU A 102 -9.24 -6.98 20.13
N ALA A 103 -10.15 -6.03 20.03
CA ALA A 103 -9.82 -4.64 20.35
C ALA A 103 -9.44 -4.51 21.83
N GLY A 104 -8.34 -3.85 22.11
CA GLY A 104 -7.71 -3.78 23.43
C GLY A 104 -6.50 -4.70 23.60
N ASP A 105 -6.38 -5.75 22.79
CA ASP A 105 -5.24 -6.65 22.85
C ASP A 105 -3.97 -6.01 22.32
N VAL A 106 -2.85 -6.42 22.91
CA VAL A 106 -1.50 -6.09 22.44
C VAL A 106 -1.06 -7.17 21.45
N VAL A 107 -0.83 -6.80 20.22
CA VAL A 107 -0.37 -7.69 19.15
C VAL A 107 1.08 -7.42 18.78
N THR A 108 1.80 -8.47 18.39
CA THR A 108 3.19 -8.35 17.93
C THR A 108 3.24 -8.45 16.41
N LEU A 109 3.95 -7.50 15.80
CA LEU A 109 4.20 -7.49 14.36
C LEU A 109 5.70 -7.59 14.08
N GLU A 110 6.02 -8.28 13.00
CA GLU A 110 7.32 -8.26 12.37
C GLU A 110 7.10 -7.92 10.90
N ILE A 111 7.56 -6.77 10.45
CA ILE A 111 7.30 -6.26 9.10
C ILE A 111 8.59 -5.88 8.38
N ALA A 112 8.55 -5.96 7.06
CA ALA A 112 9.55 -5.38 6.16
C ALA A 112 8.84 -4.66 5.00
N PRO A 113 9.41 -3.58 4.44
CA PRO A 113 8.92 -3.03 3.19
C PRO A 113 8.96 -4.09 2.10
N VAL A 114 7.91 -4.16 1.26
CA VAL A 114 7.88 -5.09 0.13
C VAL A 114 8.99 -4.75 -0.86
N ALA A 115 9.60 -5.78 -1.46
CA ALA A 115 10.61 -5.58 -2.50
C ALA A 115 10.01 -4.97 -3.77
N GLU A 116 8.82 -5.45 -4.14
CA GLU A 116 8.05 -4.91 -5.26
C GLU A 116 6.67 -4.46 -4.79
N GLU A 117 6.28 -3.25 -5.18
CA GLU A 117 4.95 -2.73 -4.85
C GLU A 117 3.88 -3.54 -5.57
N PRO A 118 2.93 -4.15 -4.84
CA PRO A 118 1.89 -4.95 -5.46
C PRO A 118 0.95 -4.09 -6.30
N GLU A 119 0.42 -4.68 -7.37
CA GLU A 119 -0.57 -4.00 -8.20
C GLU A 119 -1.86 -3.75 -7.40
N PRO A 120 -2.29 -2.48 -7.26
CA PRO A 120 -3.45 -2.18 -6.46
C PRO A 120 -4.75 -2.63 -7.14
N ARG A 121 -5.69 -3.13 -6.34
CA ARG A 121 -7.01 -3.50 -6.85
C ARG A 121 -7.79 -2.27 -7.29
N VAL A 122 -8.04 -2.16 -8.59
CA VAL A 122 -8.79 -1.03 -9.17
C VAL A 122 -10.29 -1.20 -8.87
N PRO A 123 -10.96 -0.22 -8.23
CA PRO A 123 -12.40 -0.25 -8.00
C PRO A 123 -13.21 -0.36 -9.29
N ALA A 124 -14.36 -1.02 -9.24
CA ALA A 124 -15.16 -1.33 -10.43
C ALA A 124 -15.62 -0.07 -11.20
N ASP A 125 -16.02 0.96 -10.46
CA ASP A 125 -16.45 2.26 -11.02
C ASP A 125 -15.30 2.99 -11.73
N LEU A 126 -14.12 3.02 -11.14
CA LEU A 126 -12.91 3.58 -11.76
C LEU A 126 -12.49 2.76 -12.99
N ARG A 127 -12.50 1.43 -12.91
CA ARG A 127 -12.17 0.54 -14.02
C ARG A 127 -13.10 0.77 -15.20
N LYS A 128 -14.42 0.90 -14.95
CA LYS A 128 -15.41 1.23 -15.98
C LYS A 128 -15.14 2.58 -16.63
N ALA A 129 -14.83 3.60 -15.84
CA ALA A 129 -14.52 4.93 -16.32
C ALA A 129 -13.23 4.96 -17.17
N LEU A 130 -12.17 4.27 -16.72
CA LEU A 130 -10.92 4.16 -17.48
C LEU A 130 -11.12 3.42 -18.81
N ALA A 131 -11.96 2.38 -18.85
CA ALA A 131 -12.27 1.67 -20.10
C ALA A 131 -12.97 2.58 -21.12
N ALA A 132 -13.83 3.49 -20.66
CA ALA A 132 -14.52 4.47 -21.49
C ALA A 132 -13.71 5.75 -21.77
N ALA A 133 -12.57 5.93 -21.09
CA ALA A 133 -11.73 7.12 -21.22
C ALA A 133 -10.98 7.18 -22.57
N PRO A 134 -10.54 8.38 -23.01
CA PRO A 134 -9.71 8.53 -24.20
C PRO A 134 -8.47 7.62 -24.19
N PRO A 135 -7.97 7.19 -25.36
CA PRO A 135 -6.78 6.32 -25.45
C PRO A 135 -5.56 6.85 -24.67
N GLY A 136 -5.35 8.17 -24.66
CA GLY A 136 -4.27 8.82 -23.90
C GLY A 136 -4.36 8.56 -22.40
N ALA A 137 -5.55 8.62 -21.80
CA ALA A 137 -5.74 8.34 -20.38
C ALA A 137 -5.42 6.88 -20.05
N ARG A 138 -5.87 5.93 -20.88
CA ARG A 138 -5.59 4.50 -20.71
C ARG A 138 -4.09 4.21 -20.84
N LYS A 139 -3.41 4.83 -21.81
CA LYS A 139 -1.97 4.69 -21.99
C LYS A 139 -1.21 5.19 -20.75
N VAL A 140 -1.53 6.38 -20.25
CA VAL A 140 -0.89 6.92 -19.05
C VAL A 140 -1.18 6.03 -17.85
N TRP A 141 -2.41 5.54 -17.67
CA TRP A 141 -2.76 4.63 -16.58
C TRP A 141 -1.95 3.33 -16.61
N SER A 142 -1.75 2.72 -17.77
CA SER A 142 -0.95 1.50 -17.90
C SER A 142 0.56 1.73 -17.74
N ASP A 143 1.03 2.95 -17.98
CA ASP A 143 2.45 3.32 -17.96
C ASP A 143 2.93 3.85 -16.58
N ILE A 144 2.03 4.26 -15.69
CA ILE A 144 2.38 4.69 -14.34
C ILE A 144 2.65 3.49 -13.43
N THR A 145 3.49 3.72 -12.39
CA THR A 145 3.85 2.68 -11.43
C THR A 145 2.68 2.24 -10.54
N PRO A 146 2.71 1.04 -9.94
CA PRO A 146 1.72 0.60 -8.96
C PRO A 146 1.52 1.60 -7.82
N ILE A 147 2.60 2.22 -7.31
CA ILE A 147 2.51 3.30 -6.31
C ILE A 147 1.65 4.47 -6.82
N ALA A 148 1.87 4.91 -8.07
CA ALA A 148 1.10 6.02 -8.62
C ALA A 148 -0.38 5.64 -8.81
N ARG A 149 -0.68 4.40 -9.24
CA ARG A 149 -2.06 3.88 -9.30
C ARG A 149 -2.71 3.83 -7.93
N ARG A 150 -1.98 3.38 -6.92
CA ARG A 150 -2.44 3.39 -5.52
C ARG A 150 -2.79 4.80 -5.05
N ASP A 151 -1.95 5.80 -5.33
CA ASP A 151 -2.21 7.21 -4.98
C ASP A 151 -3.50 7.72 -5.64
N TRP A 152 -3.71 7.43 -6.93
CA TRP A 152 -4.96 7.78 -7.63
C TRP A 152 -6.18 7.10 -7.01
N ILE A 153 -6.09 5.80 -6.73
CA ILE A 153 -7.17 5.04 -6.12
C ILE A 153 -7.49 5.60 -4.74
N HIS A 154 -6.47 5.82 -3.91
CA HIS A 154 -6.67 6.38 -2.57
C HIS A 154 -7.36 7.75 -2.62
N TRP A 155 -6.89 8.65 -3.47
CA TRP A 155 -7.52 9.96 -3.67
C TRP A 155 -8.99 9.86 -4.07
N ILE A 156 -9.37 8.90 -4.89
CA ILE A 156 -10.74 8.66 -5.31
C ILE A 156 -11.58 8.07 -4.16
N VAL A 157 -11.07 7.03 -3.49
CA VAL A 157 -11.86 6.29 -2.49
C VAL A 157 -11.98 7.03 -1.15
N SER A 158 -11.09 7.96 -0.86
CA SER A 158 -11.17 8.82 0.33
C SER A 158 -12.33 9.83 0.27
N ALA A 159 -13.02 9.96 -0.86
CA ALA A 159 -14.22 10.78 -0.97
C ALA A 159 -15.35 10.21 -0.09
N LYS A 160 -15.83 11.01 0.87
CA LYS A 160 -16.92 10.62 1.78
C LYS A 160 -18.29 10.58 1.09
N GLN A 161 -18.50 11.43 0.09
CA GLN A 161 -19.75 11.55 -0.66
C GLN A 161 -19.64 10.86 -2.02
N ALA A 162 -20.71 10.14 -2.42
CA ALA A 162 -20.75 9.42 -3.69
C ALA A 162 -20.57 10.38 -4.89
N GLU A 163 -21.15 11.56 -4.83
CA GLU A 163 -21.00 12.58 -5.86
C GLU A 163 -19.57 13.09 -5.98
N THR A 164 -18.90 13.34 -4.86
CA THR A 164 -17.49 13.74 -4.83
C THR A 164 -16.61 12.61 -5.42
N ARG A 165 -16.90 11.36 -5.11
CA ARG A 165 -16.21 10.20 -5.68
C ARG A 165 -16.38 10.15 -7.19
N ALA A 166 -17.61 10.27 -7.69
CA ALA A 166 -17.89 10.29 -9.13
C ALA A 166 -17.19 11.45 -9.84
N ARG A 167 -17.17 12.66 -9.23
CA ARG A 167 -16.42 13.80 -9.74
C ARG A 167 -14.92 13.53 -9.79
N ARG A 168 -14.34 12.97 -8.71
CA ARG A 168 -12.90 12.61 -8.68
C ARG A 168 -12.53 11.59 -9.76
N ILE A 169 -13.39 10.63 -10.05
CA ILE A 169 -13.17 9.66 -11.13
C ILE A 169 -13.11 10.37 -12.49
N ARG A 170 -14.06 11.27 -12.80
CA ARG A 170 -14.04 12.05 -14.03
C ARG A 170 -12.77 12.91 -14.13
N THR A 171 -12.46 13.63 -13.06
CA THR A 171 -11.25 14.47 -12.99
C THR A 171 -9.97 13.63 -13.18
N ALA A 172 -9.91 12.40 -12.61
CA ALA A 172 -8.78 11.50 -12.81
C ALA A 172 -8.60 11.14 -14.30
N CYS A 173 -9.67 10.76 -14.98
CA CYS A 173 -9.62 10.45 -16.41
C CYS A 173 -9.15 11.65 -17.24
N ASP A 174 -9.66 12.86 -16.95
CA ASP A 174 -9.26 14.09 -17.65
C ASP A 174 -7.78 14.44 -17.41
N MET A 175 -7.30 14.29 -16.17
CA MET A 175 -5.92 14.56 -15.83
C MET A 175 -4.97 13.54 -16.47
N LEU A 176 -5.32 12.26 -16.47
CA LEU A 176 -4.57 11.20 -17.14
C LEU A 176 -4.53 11.44 -18.64
N ALA A 177 -5.64 11.86 -19.28
CA ALA A 177 -5.68 12.22 -20.69
C ALA A 177 -4.72 13.38 -21.04
N LYS A 178 -4.48 14.28 -20.09
CA LYS A 178 -3.51 15.38 -20.19
C LYS A 178 -2.07 14.95 -19.79
N GLY A 179 -1.81 13.66 -19.63
CA GLY A 179 -0.49 13.12 -19.30
C GLY A 179 -0.08 13.22 -17.82
N LYS A 180 -0.99 13.62 -16.92
CA LYS A 180 -0.67 13.69 -15.49
C LYS A 180 -0.49 12.29 -14.90
N ARG A 181 0.66 12.04 -14.29
CA ARG A 181 1.04 10.73 -13.73
C ARG A 181 0.64 10.56 -12.25
N ARG A 182 0.23 11.64 -11.57
CA ARG A 182 -0.18 11.66 -10.15
C ARG A 182 -1.34 12.63 -9.94
N PRO A 183 -2.20 12.39 -8.93
CA PRO A 183 -3.27 13.34 -8.59
C PRO A 183 -2.67 14.68 -8.15
N CYS A 184 -3.29 15.76 -8.59
CA CYS A 184 -2.94 17.11 -8.15
C CYS A 184 -3.40 17.30 -6.71
N CYS A 185 -2.60 18.00 -5.89
CA CYS A 185 -2.95 18.40 -4.51
C CYS A 185 -3.22 17.21 -3.58
N PHE A 186 -2.66 16.05 -3.87
CA PHE A 186 -2.72 14.90 -2.99
C PHE A 186 -1.52 14.91 -2.04
N ASP A 187 -1.77 15.21 -0.77
CA ASP A 187 -0.74 15.16 0.27
C ASP A 187 -0.51 13.71 0.70
N ARG A 188 0.63 13.18 0.29
CA ARG A 188 1.03 11.79 0.58
C ARG A 188 1.48 11.59 2.04
N SER A 189 1.77 12.67 2.76
CA SER A 189 2.21 12.62 4.16
C SER A 189 1.06 12.68 5.16
N GLY A 190 -0.10 13.12 4.73
CA GLY A 190 -1.25 13.40 5.59
C GLY A 190 -1.11 14.61 6.50
N MET A 191 0.00 15.35 6.41
CA MET A 191 0.28 16.50 7.30
C MET A 191 -0.58 17.72 6.96
N TYR A 192 -0.91 17.93 5.69
CA TYR A 192 -1.65 19.10 5.19
C TYR A 192 -3.08 18.75 4.80
N ASP A 193 -3.33 17.53 4.36
CA ASP A 193 -4.66 17.04 3.97
C ASP A 193 -5.09 15.90 4.90
N LYS A 194 -6.16 16.14 5.67
CA LYS A 194 -6.77 15.16 6.59
C LYS A 194 -7.37 13.92 5.88
N SER A 195 -7.21 13.79 4.57
CA SER A 195 -7.62 12.57 3.84
C SER A 195 -6.80 11.34 4.20
N LEU A 196 -5.56 11.57 4.70
CA LEU A 196 -4.66 10.57 5.25
C LEU A 196 -4.39 10.96 6.70
N SER A 197 -5.18 10.48 7.63
CA SER A 197 -4.99 10.68 9.06
C SER A 197 -5.34 9.41 9.82
N CYS A 198 -4.64 9.19 10.93
CA CYS A 198 -5.00 8.10 11.83
C CYS A 198 -6.44 8.27 12.33
N PRO A 199 -7.23 7.21 12.36
CA PRO A 199 -8.54 7.22 13.00
C PRO A 199 -8.42 7.60 14.47
N VAL A 200 -9.42 8.32 14.99
CA VAL A 200 -9.53 8.56 16.43
C VAL A 200 -10.01 7.27 17.09
N ALA A 201 -9.33 6.83 18.13
CA ALA A 201 -9.73 5.66 18.90
C ALA A 201 -11.02 5.93 19.67
N ASP A 202 -11.81 4.86 19.86
CA ASP A 202 -12.95 4.86 20.77
C ASP A 202 -12.46 4.78 22.23
N ASP A 203 -12.92 5.69 23.08
CA ASP A 203 -12.51 5.76 24.49
C ASP A 203 -13.03 4.58 25.34
N THR A 204 -13.87 3.70 24.79
CA THR A 204 -14.44 2.53 25.46
C THR A 204 -13.50 1.31 25.50
N SER A 205 -12.29 1.41 24.95
CA SER A 205 -11.30 0.32 24.94
C SER A 205 -10.29 0.46 26.09
N LYS A 206 -10.81 0.52 27.34
CA LYS A 206 -10.02 0.31 28.56
C LYS A 206 -10.39 -1.00 29.20
#